data_2bad6dbba2f22a47753c0c526ace0d8f
#
_entry.id   2bad6dbba2f22a47753c0c526ace0d8f
#
_cell.length_a   1.000
_cell.length_b   1.000
_cell.length_c   1.000
_cell.angle_alpha   90.00
_cell.angle_beta   90.00
_cell.angle_gamma   90.00
#
_symmetry.space_group_name_H-M   'P 1'
#
loop_
_entity.id
_entity.type
_entity.pdbx_description
1 polymer ?
#
loop_
_entity_poly.entity_id
_entity_poly.type
_entity_poly.pdbx_seq_one_letter_code
_entity_poly.pdbx_strand_id
1 'polypeptide(L)'
;MLKENERLDCLIKEGYEIIQNDDVFSFSTDALLLGHLIEVRKNDRIMDLCSGNGVIPLLLAAKCNQKIEAIEIQYQLVEMARRSFVHNSLDERLTMYLMDLNNVYDTFKPSQYTLVTCNPPYFKVNQLNQHQKEAHKIARHEVMCDFTDCVKAARHLLKEGGRFIVVHRADRLMDVLTEMRNGKIEPKKLTFVYSK
;
A
#
# COMPACT_ATOMS: atom_id res chain seq x y z
N MET A 1 -6.80 8.56 20.49
CA MET A 1 -6.04 8.20 21.72
C MET A 1 -5.15 7.03 21.37
N LEU A 2 -3.85 7.07 21.74
CA LEU A 2 -2.90 5.98 21.53
C LEU A 2 -3.25 4.81 22.44
N LYS A 3 -3.02 3.59 21.94
CA LYS A 3 -3.12 2.35 22.70
C LYS A 3 -1.75 1.95 23.26
N GLU A 4 -1.70 0.90 24.03
CA GLU A 4 -0.46 0.32 24.55
C GLU A 4 0.50 -0.03 23.40
N ASN A 5 1.80 0.25 23.57
CA ASN A 5 2.87 0.07 22.59
C ASN A 5 2.70 0.86 21.27
N GLU A 6 1.80 1.83 21.23
CA GLU A 6 1.66 2.74 20.10
C GLU A 6 2.40 4.06 20.33
N ARG A 7 2.93 4.63 19.26
CA ARG A 7 3.52 5.95 19.21
C ARG A 7 3.03 6.75 18.02
N LEU A 8 3.14 8.07 18.08
CA LEU A 8 2.97 8.96 16.93
C LEU A 8 4.34 9.26 16.33
N ASP A 9 4.51 8.98 15.06
CA ASP A 9 5.68 9.39 14.30
C ASP A 9 5.28 10.51 13.34
N CYS A 10 6.16 11.50 13.19
CA CYS A 10 5.91 12.67 12.36
C CYS A 10 6.40 12.43 10.93
N LEU A 11 5.54 12.64 9.95
CA LEU A 11 5.89 12.79 8.54
C LEU A 11 6.29 14.25 8.32
N ILE A 12 7.55 14.58 8.67
CA ILE A 12 8.05 15.96 8.85
C ILE A 12 7.76 16.85 7.63
N LYS A 13 7.94 16.31 6.43
CA LYS A 13 7.78 17.07 5.19
C LYS A 13 6.31 17.42 4.90
N GLU A 14 5.42 16.53 5.25
CA GLU A 14 3.98 16.62 4.99
C GLU A 14 3.25 17.33 6.13
N GLY A 15 3.84 17.36 7.33
CA GLY A 15 3.24 17.91 8.53
C GLY A 15 2.14 17.04 9.14
N TYR A 16 2.07 15.75 8.74
CA TYR A 16 1.13 14.77 9.28
C TYR A 16 1.80 13.85 10.30
N GLU A 17 0.97 13.29 11.17
CA GLU A 17 1.40 12.30 12.16
C GLU A 17 0.72 10.95 11.89
N ILE A 18 1.47 9.88 12.13
CA ILE A 18 1.01 8.52 11.87
C ILE A 18 1.20 7.64 13.12
N ILE A 19 0.19 6.86 13.46
CA ILE A 19 0.26 5.90 14.54
C ILE A 19 1.05 4.67 14.08
N GLN A 20 2.03 4.29 14.88
CA GLN A 20 2.83 3.09 14.69
C GLN A 20 2.85 2.23 15.95
N ASN A 21 3.07 0.94 15.76
CA ASN A 21 3.23 -0.05 16.83
C ASN A 21 4.30 -1.05 16.40
N ASP A 22 5.40 -1.12 17.16
CA ASP A 22 6.56 -1.95 16.83
C ASP A 22 6.27 -3.47 16.94
N ASP A 23 5.24 -3.84 17.72
CA ASP A 23 4.83 -5.25 17.86
C ASP A 23 4.03 -5.76 16.66
N VAL A 24 3.47 -4.86 15.85
CA VAL A 24 2.63 -5.21 14.70
C VAL A 24 3.37 -4.95 13.40
N PHE A 25 3.61 -3.69 13.09
CA PHE A 25 4.27 -3.26 11.87
C PHE A 25 4.62 -1.77 11.93
N SER A 26 5.82 -1.43 11.50
CA SER A 26 6.22 -0.05 11.20
C SER A 26 6.39 0.12 9.69
N PHE A 27 5.97 1.25 9.13
CA PHE A 27 6.15 1.50 7.71
C PHE A 27 7.64 1.51 7.33
N SER A 28 7.92 1.01 6.12
CA SER A 28 9.28 0.92 5.61
C SER A 28 9.72 2.19 4.89
N THR A 29 11.03 2.37 4.73
CA THR A 29 11.60 3.39 3.85
C THR A 29 11.06 3.29 2.41
N ASP A 30 10.74 2.08 1.95
CA ASP A 30 10.18 1.84 0.62
C ASP A 30 8.81 2.50 0.45
N ALA A 31 7.96 2.47 1.48
CA ALA A 31 6.66 3.15 1.44
C ALA A 31 6.82 4.68 1.38
N LEU A 32 7.80 5.25 2.11
CA LEU A 32 8.12 6.67 2.03
C LEU A 32 8.62 7.04 0.63
N LEU A 33 9.55 6.26 0.08
CA LEU A 33 10.08 6.48 -1.27
C LEU A 33 8.97 6.42 -2.31
N LEU A 34 8.10 5.40 -2.24
CA LEU A 34 6.95 5.28 -3.14
C LEU A 34 6.07 6.51 -3.05
N GLY A 35 5.61 6.86 -1.84
CA GLY A 35 4.73 8.01 -1.63
C GLY A 35 5.36 9.32 -2.13
N HIS A 36 6.66 9.54 -1.94
CA HIS A 36 7.36 10.75 -2.40
C HIS A 36 7.56 10.80 -3.91
N LEU A 37 7.84 9.66 -4.57
CA LEU A 37 8.10 9.61 -6.01
C LEU A 37 6.84 9.66 -6.86
N ILE A 38 5.67 9.41 -6.29
CA ILE A 38 4.40 9.47 -7.01
C ILE A 38 4.03 10.91 -7.35
N GLU A 39 3.75 11.16 -8.61
CA GLU A 39 3.12 12.38 -9.10
C GLU A 39 1.61 12.18 -9.16
N VAL A 40 0.85 12.93 -8.36
CA VAL A 40 -0.61 12.93 -8.37
C VAL A 40 -1.11 13.98 -9.35
N ARG A 41 -2.01 13.58 -10.25
CA ARG A 41 -2.66 14.47 -11.22
C ARG A 41 -3.97 15.02 -10.67
N LYS A 42 -4.38 16.20 -11.11
CA LYS A 42 -5.57 16.92 -10.62
C LYS A 42 -6.87 16.09 -10.61
N ASN A 43 -7.00 15.14 -11.52
CA ASN A 43 -8.23 14.33 -11.67
C ASN A 43 -7.98 12.86 -11.32
N ASP A 44 -6.94 12.54 -10.58
CA ASP A 44 -6.69 11.16 -10.17
C ASP A 44 -7.78 10.69 -9.19
N ARG A 45 -8.28 9.49 -9.43
CA ARG A 45 -9.00 8.68 -8.48
C ARG A 45 -8.04 7.59 -8.03
N ILE A 46 -7.77 7.55 -6.73
CA ILE A 46 -6.61 6.86 -6.18
C ILE A 46 -7.03 5.69 -5.31
N MET A 47 -6.42 4.53 -5.52
CA MET A 47 -6.51 3.36 -4.66
C MET A 47 -5.12 2.91 -4.23
N ASP A 48 -4.90 2.69 -2.94
CA ASP A 48 -3.68 2.10 -2.40
C ASP A 48 -3.94 0.67 -1.94
N LEU A 49 -3.18 -0.28 -2.48
CA LEU A 49 -3.30 -1.71 -2.19
C LEU A 49 -2.25 -2.13 -1.16
N CYS A 50 -2.60 -3.04 -0.25
CA CYS A 50 -1.73 -3.50 0.83
C CYS A 50 -1.17 -2.32 1.65
N SER A 51 -2.08 -1.44 2.07
CA SER A 51 -1.77 -0.09 2.55
C SER A 51 -1.08 -0.05 3.92
N GLY A 52 -1.10 -1.15 4.66
CA GLY A 52 -0.56 -1.19 6.01
C GLY A 52 -1.27 -0.19 6.94
N ASN A 53 -0.50 0.57 7.70
CA ASN A 53 -1.03 1.60 8.58
C ASN A 53 -1.36 2.94 7.87
N GLY A 54 -1.45 2.95 6.53
CA GLY A 54 -1.95 4.09 5.76
C GLY A 54 -0.92 5.18 5.46
N VAL A 55 0.38 4.88 5.52
CA VAL A 55 1.43 5.89 5.27
C VAL A 55 1.38 6.44 3.84
N ILE A 56 1.18 5.61 2.82
CA ILE A 56 1.09 6.05 1.42
C ILE A 56 -0.11 6.98 1.22
N PRO A 57 -1.35 6.64 1.64
CA PRO A 57 -2.48 7.57 1.63
C PRO A 57 -2.19 8.93 2.29
N LEU A 58 -1.53 8.97 3.46
CA LEU A 58 -1.15 10.22 4.12
C LEU A 58 -0.18 11.05 3.27
N LEU A 59 0.87 10.43 2.73
CA LEU A 59 1.83 11.10 1.85
C LEU A 59 1.19 11.66 0.58
N LEU A 60 0.24 10.93 -0.02
CA LEU A 60 -0.48 11.37 -1.20
C LEU A 60 -1.49 12.48 -0.86
N ALA A 61 -2.12 12.45 0.32
CA ALA A 61 -3.04 13.49 0.77
C ALA A 61 -2.37 14.87 0.90
N ALA A 62 -1.07 14.91 1.19
CA ALA A 62 -0.30 16.15 1.19
C ALA A 62 -0.08 16.74 -0.21
N LYS A 63 -0.23 15.93 -1.26
CA LYS A 63 0.02 16.32 -2.67
C LYS A 63 -1.25 16.69 -3.43
N CYS A 64 -2.41 16.37 -2.90
CA CYS A 64 -3.67 16.53 -3.60
C CYS A 64 -4.84 16.71 -2.63
N ASN A 65 -5.98 17.18 -3.15
CA ASN A 65 -7.23 17.31 -2.39
C ASN A 65 -8.26 16.22 -2.74
N GLN A 66 -7.90 15.23 -3.55
CA GLN A 66 -8.79 14.16 -3.97
C GLN A 66 -9.07 13.20 -2.81
N LYS A 67 -10.15 12.43 -2.97
CA LYS A 67 -10.39 11.26 -2.12
C LYS A 67 -9.41 10.15 -2.48
N ILE A 68 -8.87 9.49 -1.46
CA ILE A 68 -7.97 8.36 -1.59
C ILE A 68 -8.59 7.19 -0.84
N GLU A 69 -8.70 6.09 -1.51
CA GLU A 69 -9.20 4.84 -0.97
C GLU A 69 -8.05 3.86 -0.79
N ALA A 70 -8.09 3.04 0.25
CA ALA A 70 -7.02 2.11 0.57
C ALA A 70 -7.58 0.78 1.09
N ILE A 71 -6.85 -0.30 0.84
CA ILE A 71 -7.22 -1.66 1.22
C ILE A 71 -6.10 -2.27 2.06
N GLU A 72 -6.50 -2.85 3.20
CA GLU A 72 -5.62 -3.64 4.06
C GLU A 72 -6.40 -4.78 4.69
N ILE A 73 -5.79 -5.97 4.82
CA ILE A 73 -6.43 -7.16 5.37
C ILE A 73 -6.31 -7.24 6.91
N GLN A 74 -5.27 -6.64 7.48
CA GLN A 74 -4.98 -6.73 8.90
C GLN A 74 -5.79 -5.69 9.70
N TYR A 75 -6.71 -6.16 10.53
CA TYR A 75 -7.58 -5.31 11.34
C TYR A 75 -6.83 -4.25 12.15
N GLN A 76 -5.72 -4.63 12.78
CA GLN A 76 -4.94 -3.72 13.64
C GLN A 76 -4.37 -2.56 12.83
N LEU A 77 -3.84 -2.81 11.63
CA LEU A 77 -3.28 -1.80 10.74
C LEU A 77 -4.37 -0.86 10.20
N VAL A 78 -5.52 -1.41 9.81
CA VAL A 78 -6.69 -0.64 9.39
C VAL A 78 -7.16 0.32 10.49
N GLU A 79 -7.21 -0.17 11.72
CA GLU A 79 -7.66 0.61 12.87
C GLU A 79 -6.67 1.75 13.20
N MET A 80 -5.36 1.48 13.14
CA MET A 80 -4.32 2.49 13.30
C MET A 80 -4.39 3.55 12.19
N ALA A 81 -4.56 3.12 10.92
CA ALA A 81 -4.71 4.02 9.78
C ALA A 81 -5.91 4.95 9.94
N ARG A 82 -7.08 4.41 10.28
CA ARG A 82 -8.30 5.21 10.48
C ARG A 82 -8.13 6.26 11.58
N ARG A 83 -7.51 5.90 12.72
CA ARG A 83 -7.20 6.86 13.78
C ARG A 83 -6.18 7.92 13.34
N SER A 84 -5.18 7.54 12.56
CA SER A 84 -4.23 8.49 11.98
C SER A 84 -4.92 9.46 11.03
N PHE A 85 -5.88 8.99 10.22
CA PHE A 85 -6.66 9.86 9.33
C PHE A 85 -7.51 10.85 10.10
N VAL A 86 -8.21 10.41 11.15
CA VAL A 86 -8.98 11.28 12.04
C VAL A 86 -8.07 12.29 12.76
N HIS A 87 -6.92 11.83 13.28
CA HIS A 87 -5.96 12.68 13.97
C HIS A 87 -5.47 13.86 13.10
N ASN A 88 -5.29 13.62 11.82
CA ASN A 88 -4.88 14.63 10.84
C ASN A 88 -6.06 15.37 10.17
N SER A 89 -7.31 15.16 10.60
CA SER A 89 -8.52 15.74 10.01
C SER A 89 -8.67 15.39 8.50
N LEU A 90 -8.33 14.16 8.12
CA LEU A 90 -8.36 13.65 6.75
C LEU A 90 -9.40 12.54 6.53
N ASP A 91 -10.20 12.19 7.52
CA ASP A 91 -11.17 11.09 7.51
C ASP A 91 -12.31 11.27 6.49
N GLU A 92 -12.62 12.50 6.09
CA GLU A 92 -13.55 12.77 4.98
C GLU A 92 -12.93 12.50 3.59
N ARG A 93 -11.59 12.47 3.50
CA ARG A 93 -10.82 12.32 2.26
C ARG A 93 -10.17 10.97 2.11
N LEU A 94 -9.75 10.35 3.23
CA LEU A 94 -9.06 9.08 3.25
C LEU A 94 -9.99 7.98 3.78
N THR A 95 -10.17 6.93 3.00
CA THR A 95 -10.99 5.78 3.39
C THR A 95 -10.13 4.52 3.41
N MET A 96 -10.10 3.82 4.56
CA MET A 96 -9.42 2.54 4.69
C MET A 96 -10.44 1.41 4.80
N TYR A 97 -10.38 0.46 3.88
CA TYR A 97 -11.21 -0.75 3.87
C TYR A 97 -10.44 -1.90 4.55
N LEU A 98 -11.08 -2.53 5.53
CA LEU A 98 -10.65 -3.83 6.05
C LEU A 98 -11.13 -4.89 5.06
N MET A 99 -10.24 -5.38 4.21
CA MET A 99 -10.64 -6.27 3.13
C MET A 99 -9.48 -7.10 2.60
N ASP A 100 -9.74 -8.36 2.28
CA ASP A 100 -8.84 -9.17 1.46
C ASP A 100 -8.80 -8.61 0.03
N LEU A 101 -7.60 -8.46 -0.51
CA LEU A 101 -7.38 -7.99 -1.89
C LEU A 101 -8.14 -8.82 -2.93
N ASN A 102 -8.32 -10.11 -2.67
CA ASN A 102 -9.07 -11.02 -3.54
C ASN A 102 -10.57 -10.69 -3.65
N ASN A 103 -11.12 -9.91 -2.71
CA ASN A 103 -12.51 -9.47 -2.72
C ASN A 103 -12.74 -8.15 -3.49
N VAL A 104 -11.69 -7.60 -4.09
CA VAL A 104 -11.75 -6.37 -4.91
C VAL A 104 -12.77 -6.49 -6.04
N TYR A 105 -12.89 -7.66 -6.64
CA TYR A 105 -13.74 -7.92 -7.81
C TYR A 105 -15.24 -7.83 -7.49
N ASP A 106 -15.62 -8.15 -6.26
CA ASP A 106 -17.01 -8.13 -5.81
C ASP A 106 -17.40 -6.78 -5.20
N THR A 107 -16.40 -6.04 -4.69
CA THR A 107 -16.62 -4.78 -3.95
C THR A 107 -16.54 -3.55 -4.86
N PHE A 108 -15.59 -3.53 -5.77
CA PHE A 108 -15.35 -2.38 -6.65
C PHE A 108 -15.65 -2.71 -8.10
N LYS A 109 -16.39 -1.81 -8.77
CA LYS A 109 -16.60 -1.93 -10.21
C LYS A 109 -15.27 -1.80 -10.97
N PRO A 110 -15.11 -2.50 -12.10
CA PRO A 110 -13.89 -2.40 -12.89
C PRO A 110 -13.67 -0.98 -13.44
N SER A 111 -12.43 -0.66 -13.73
CA SER A 111 -12.03 0.54 -14.46
C SER A 111 -12.50 1.86 -13.81
N GLN A 112 -12.37 1.99 -12.49
CA GLN A 112 -12.77 3.20 -11.78
C GLN A 112 -11.63 4.12 -11.41
N TYR A 113 -10.41 3.61 -11.28
CA TYR A 113 -9.26 4.34 -10.76
C TYR A 113 -8.31 4.74 -11.87
N THR A 114 -7.65 5.88 -11.71
CA THR A 114 -6.63 6.38 -12.63
C THR A 114 -5.22 6.19 -12.09
N LEU A 115 -5.12 5.99 -10.78
CA LEU A 115 -3.88 5.71 -10.07
C LEU A 115 -4.13 4.60 -9.05
N VAL A 116 -3.38 3.51 -9.17
CA VAL A 116 -3.30 2.47 -8.16
C VAL A 116 -1.86 2.39 -7.67
N THR A 117 -1.67 2.38 -6.35
CA THR A 117 -0.37 2.25 -5.69
C THR A 117 -0.29 0.94 -4.92
N CYS A 118 0.90 0.41 -4.75
CA CYS A 118 1.10 -0.80 -3.95
C CYS A 118 2.53 -0.88 -3.41
N ASN A 119 2.65 -1.14 -2.12
CA ASN A 119 3.87 -1.63 -1.49
C ASN A 119 3.60 -3.07 -1.03
N PRO A 120 3.73 -4.07 -1.92
CA PRO A 120 3.29 -5.43 -1.66
C PRO A 120 4.21 -6.14 -0.66
N PRO A 121 3.76 -7.21 0.01
CA PRO A 121 4.65 -8.07 0.78
C PRO A 121 5.70 -8.72 -0.15
N TYR A 122 6.99 -8.63 0.23
CA TYR A 122 8.11 -9.03 -0.65
C TYR A 122 8.43 -10.52 -0.64
N PHE A 123 7.90 -11.28 0.31
CA PHE A 123 8.32 -12.65 0.56
C PHE A 123 7.35 -13.67 -0.06
N LYS A 124 7.89 -14.60 -0.86
CA LYS A 124 7.17 -15.84 -1.19
C LYS A 124 7.08 -16.69 0.08
N VAL A 125 5.92 -17.27 0.35
CA VAL A 125 5.64 -18.12 1.53
C VAL A 125 6.70 -19.22 1.75
N ASN A 126 7.40 -19.64 0.71
CA ASN A 126 8.40 -20.72 0.74
C ASN A 126 9.82 -20.28 1.13
N GLN A 127 10.11 -19.00 1.34
CA GLN A 127 11.47 -18.47 1.56
C GLN A 127 11.74 -17.96 2.98
N LEU A 128 10.84 -18.18 3.93
CA LEU A 128 10.97 -17.68 5.28
C LEU A 128 11.83 -18.59 6.17
N ASN A 129 12.83 -18.02 6.86
CA ASN A 129 13.61 -18.69 7.88
C ASN A 129 12.76 -19.04 9.12
N GLN A 130 13.21 -20.03 9.96
CA GLN A 130 12.40 -20.57 11.07
C GLN A 130 11.93 -19.52 12.10
N HIS A 131 12.74 -18.49 12.42
CA HIS A 131 12.33 -17.37 13.30
C HIS A 131 11.33 -16.42 12.65
N GLN A 132 11.47 -16.17 11.35
CA GLN A 132 10.47 -15.43 10.58
C GLN A 132 9.17 -16.25 10.42
N LYS A 133 9.27 -17.59 10.44
CA LYS A 133 8.11 -18.49 10.36
C LYS A 133 7.23 -18.42 11.61
N GLU A 134 7.74 -18.12 12.80
CA GLU A 134 6.93 -17.99 14.02
C GLU A 134 6.22 -16.63 14.12
N ALA A 135 6.92 -15.52 13.86
CA ALA A 135 6.29 -14.20 13.74
C ALA A 135 5.28 -14.16 12.60
N HIS A 136 5.57 -14.81 11.47
CA HIS A 136 4.64 -14.97 10.35
C HIS A 136 3.58 -16.05 10.55
N LYS A 137 3.67 -16.96 11.51
CA LYS A 137 2.57 -17.91 11.79
C LYS A 137 1.33 -17.22 12.33
N ILE A 138 1.50 -16.14 13.07
CA ILE A 138 0.40 -15.30 13.53
C ILE A 138 -0.13 -14.47 12.34
N ALA A 139 0.75 -13.95 11.48
CA ALA A 139 0.37 -13.25 10.25
C ALA A 139 -0.09 -14.20 9.10
N ARG A 140 0.23 -15.50 9.16
CA ARG A 140 -0.03 -16.49 8.09
C ARG A 140 -1.49 -16.80 7.84
N HIS A 141 -2.37 -16.54 8.78
CA HIS A 141 -3.81 -16.69 8.55
C HIS A 141 -4.42 -15.47 7.86
N GLU A 142 -3.67 -14.35 7.75
CA GLU A 142 -4.22 -13.08 7.26
C GLU A 142 -3.54 -12.53 6.00
N VAL A 143 -2.29 -12.93 5.67
CA VAL A 143 -1.57 -12.39 4.50
C VAL A 143 -1.41 -13.48 3.45
N MET A 144 -2.40 -13.65 2.61
CA MET A 144 -2.41 -14.62 1.49
C MET A 144 -2.43 -13.94 0.11
N CYS A 145 -1.90 -12.73 -0.05
CA CYS A 145 -1.73 -12.14 -1.36
C CYS A 145 -0.27 -12.18 -1.81
N ASP A 146 -0.04 -12.52 -3.06
CA ASP A 146 1.24 -12.37 -3.72
C ASP A 146 1.24 -11.16 -4.69
N PHE A 147 2.38 -10.90 -5.32
CA PHE A 147 2.48 -9.79 -6.27
C PHE A 147 1.58 -9.98 -7.49
N THR A 148 1.32 -11.21 -7.90
CA THR A 148 0.41 -11.54 -9.00
C THR A 148 -1.01 -11.09 -8.68
N ASP A 149 -1.47 -11.27 -7.43
CA ASP A 149 -2.79 -10.83 -6.99
C ASP A 149 -2.89 -9.30 -6.96
N CYS A 150 -1.82 -8.61 -6.53
CA CYS A 150 -1.74 -7.15 -6.59
C CYS A 150 -1.86 -6.63 -8.03
N VAL A 151 -1.17 -7.28 -8.99
CA VAL A 151 -1.25 -6.91 -10.41
C VAL A 151 -2.64 -7.15 -10.99
N LYS A 152 -3.29 -8.28 -10.68
CA LYS A 152 -4.65 -8.58 -11.11
C LYS A 152 -5.66 -7.58 -10.54
N ALA A 153 -5.58 -7.27 -9.23
CA ALA A 153 -6.43 -6.29 -8.60
C ALA A 153 -6.24 -4.89 -9.20
N ALA A 154 -4.98 -4.46 -9.39
CA ALA A 154 -4.67 -3.20 -10.04
C ALA A 154 -5.25 -3.15 -11.47
N ARG A 155 -5.12 -4.24 -12.24
CA ARG A 155 -5.69 -4.32 -13.60
C ARG A 155 -7.21 -4.21 -13.62
N HIS A 156 -7.90 -4.82 -12.65
CA HIS A 156 -9.35 -4.70 -12.52
C HIS A 156 -9.76 -3.24 -12.20
N LEU A 157 -9.09 -2.62 -11.26
CA LEU A 157 -9.43 -1.29 -10.76
C LEU A 157 -9.12 -0.17 -11.75
N LEU A 158 -8.04 -0.32 -12.53
CA LEU A 158 -7.53 0.74 -13.40
C LEU A 158 -8.38 0.93 -14.67
N LYS A 159 -8.64 2.19 -14.96
CA LYS A 159 -9.11 2.62 -16.29
C LYS A 159 -8.05 2.38 -17.35
N GLU A 160 -8.46 2.38 -18.61
CA GLU A 160 -7.51 2.48 -19.72
C GLU A 160 -6.67 3.75 -19.59
N GLY A 161 -5.35 3.62 -19.80
CA GLY A 161 -4.39 4.72 -19.56
C GLY A 161 -4.14 5.07 -18.09
N GLY A 162 -4.73 4.34 -17.15
CA GLY A 162 -4.44 4.45 -15.73
C GLY A 162 -3.03 3.98 -15.40
N ARG A 163 -2.54 4.36 -14.21
CA ARG A 163 -1.16 4.10 -13.76
C ARG A 163 -1.15 3.17 -12.57
N PHE A 164 -0.37 2.11 -12.66
CA PHE A 164 0.01 1.27 -11.52
C PHE A 164 1.43 1.65 -11.10
N ILE A 165 1.62 2.06 -9.85
CA ILE A 165 2.94 2.43 -9.31
C ILE A 165 3.22 1.56 -8.11
N VAL A 166 4.32 0.82 -8.19
CA VAL A 166 4.70 -0.18 -7.19
C VAL A 166 6.16 -0.01 -6.80
N VAL A 167 6.46 -0.21 -5.53
CA VAL A 167 7.83 -0.40 -5.04
C VAL A 167 8.08 -1.88 -4.83
N HIS A 168 9.28 -2.34 -5.17
CA HIS A 168 9.68 -3.73 -4.95
C HIS A 168 11.20 -3.83 -4.83
N ARG A 169 11.68 -4.93 -4.29
CA ARG A 169 13.12 -5.23 -4.20
C ARG A 169 13.73 -5.39 -5.58
N ALA A 170 14.93 -4.84 -5.79
CA ALA A 170 15.62 -4.87 -7.07
C ALA A 170 16.00 -6.29 -7.53
N ASP A 171 16.26 -7.21 -6.59
CA ASP A 171 16.56 -8.64 -6.88
C ASP A 171 15.36 -9.40 -7.49
N ARG A 172 14.15 -8.82 -7.38
CA ARG A 172 12.92 -9.39 -7.95
C ARG A 172 12.47 -8.71 -9.26
N LEU A 173 13.35 -7.88 -9.86
CA LEU A 173 12.99 -7.08 -11.04
C LEU A 173 12.38 -7.92 -12.16
N MET A 174 13.00 -9.04 -12.50
CA MET A 174 12.52 -9.88 -13.60
C MET A 174 11.16 -10.51 -13.31
N ASP A 175 10.93 -10.93 -12.08
CA ASP A 175 9.62 -11.44 -11.63
C ASP A 175 8.56 -10.34 -11.74
N VAL A 176 8.86 -9.13 -11.23
CA VAL A 176 7.94 -7.98 -11.26
C VAL A 176 7.55 -7.61 -12.69
N LEU A 177 8.52 -7.49 -13.60
CA LEU A 177 8.27 -7.15 -15.00
C LEU A 177 7.45 -8.23 -15.69
N THR A 178 7.75 -9.51 -15.42
CA THR A 178 7.02 -10.64 -15.98
C THR A 178 5.57 -10.67 -15.51
N GLU A 179 5.33 -10.55 -14.21
CA GLU A 179 3.98 -10.57 -13.65
C GLU A 179 3.14 -9.37 -14.13
N MET A 180 3.73 -8.17 -14.21
CA MET A 180 3.03 -7.01 -14.77
C MET A 180 2.58 -7.25 -16.21
N ARG A 181 3.43 -7.81 -17.06
CA ARG A 181 3.10 -8.14 -18.47
C ARG A 181 2.04 -9.23 -18.57
N ASN A 182 2.17 -10.29 -17.77
CA ASN A 182 1.17 -11.36 -17.69
C ASN A 182 -0.20 -10.79 -17.28
N GLY A 183 -0.24 -9.84 -16.35
CA GLY A 183 -1.43 -9.12 -15.93
C GLY A 183 -1.88 -8.00 -16.89
N LYS A 184 -1.29 -7.89 -18.08
CA LYS A 184 -1.59 -6.87 -19.10
C LYS A 184 -1.39 -5.42 -18.60
N ILE A 185 -0.42 -5.22 -17.73
CA ILE A 185 0.08 -3.92 -17.29
C ILE A 185 1.50 -3.76 -17.84
N GLU A 186 1.68 -2.89 -18.85
CA GLU A 186 2.98 -2.67 -19.46
C GLU A 186 3.85 -1.74 -18.62
N PRO A 187 5.03 -2.18 -18.12
CA PRO A 187 5.98 -1.32 -17.43
C PRO A 187 6.48 -0.19 -18.34
N LYS A 188 6.31 1.06 -17.96
CA LYS A 188 6.69 2.25 -18.74
C LYS A 188 7.86 3.01 -18.14
N LYS A 189 8.04 2.95 -16.83
CA LYS A 189 9.10 3.65 -16.12
C LYS A 189 9.67 2.75 -15.05
N LEU A 190 10.99 2.73 -14.96
CA LEU A 190 11.73 2.05 -13.90
C LEU A 190 12.65 3.06 -13.21
N THR A 191 12.62 3.08 -11.89
CA THR A 191 13.49 3.93 -11.07
C THR A 191 14.24 3.04 -10.08
N PHE A 192 15.57 3.06 -10.12
CA PHE A 192 16.40 2.41 -9.13
C PHE A 192 16.76 3.38 -8.03
N VAL A 193 16.67 2.92 -6.78
CA VAL A 193 17.07 3.67 -5.60
C VAL A 193 18.22 2.92 -4.92
N TYR A 194 19.31 3.64 -4.65
CA TYR A 194 20.51 3.09 -4.02
C TYR A 194 20.79 3.84 -2.71
N SER A 195 21.25 3.12 -1.69
CA SER A 195 21.87 3.74 -0.53
C SER A 195 23.23 4.35 -0.95
N LYS A 196 23.55 5.49 -0.38
CA LYS A 196 24.90 6.08 -0.50
C LYS A 196 25.87 5.37 0.44
#